data_d55fcfc9078ab4660dd072e0a1452391
#
_entry.id   d55fcfc9078ab4660dd072e0a1452391
#
_cell.length_a   1.000
_cell.length_b   1.000
_cell.length_c   1.000
_cell.angle_alpha   90.00
_cell.angle_beta   90.00
_cell.angle_gamma   90.00
#
_symmetry.space_group_name_H-M   'P 1'
#
loop_
_entity.id
_entity.type
_entity.pdbx_description
1 polymer ?
#
loop_
_entity_poly.entity_id
_entity_poly.type
_entity_poly.pdbx_seq_one_letter_code
_entity_poly.pdbx_strand_id
1 'polypeptide(L)'
;LFISLNSGSLKKIKTLSDGDCFGEMSIFADGARSATAVAAKTTSGLIVAGEIFSLIRLIKRPGYATVLRKLLVNAANSLREMTNLLSDSKSSLLQTIKQMPTDSVEDSDIDGRRKSSEEISPENMQKFHLFKDLQINDLQTMLSRMSVIDLKKRELLFSEGTEGDCCYIVVSGAVQIIGTVRVGENATHNKVAFIPPGRPFGHLSFFDHSKRSASAIAAENTKLLEFKRADFERLINEGSNEGFLLLYALLDDLVEAMKSTNRRLQFATSQPSMILKS
;
A
#
# COMPACT_ATOMS: atom_id res chain seq x y z
N LEU A 1 -5.72 16.35 -10.00
CA LEU A 1 -6.32 16.00 -8.71
C LEU A 1 -5.72 16.82 -7.59
N PHE A 2 -6.55 17.21 -6.63
CA PHE A 2 -6.17 18.04 -5.49
C PHE A 2 -6.74 17.45 -4.21
N ILE A 3 -5.99 17.53 -3.11
CA ILE A 3 -6.52 17.28 -1.75
C ILE A 3 -6.81 18.60 -1.07
N SER A 4 -7.88 18.63 -0.27
CA SER A 4 -8.17 19.73 0.63
C SER A 4 -7.30 19.61 1.87
N LEU A 5 -6.61 20.67 2.23
CA LEU A 5 -5.85 20.79 3.48
C LEU A 5 -6.76 21.36 4.57
N ASN A 6 -6.42 21.13 5.84
CA ASN A 6 -7.18 21.69 6.96
C ASN A 6 -7.16 23.24 6.98
N SER A 7 -6.19 23.85 6.29
CA SER A 7 -6.14 25.30 6.05
C SER A 7 -7.18 25.82 5.06
N GLY A 8 -7.98 24.94 4.44
CA GLY A 8 -8.91 25.26 3.35
C GLY A 8 -8.25 25.42 1.98
N SER A 9 -6.92 25.35 1.91
CA SER A 9 -6.20 25.39 0.63
C SER A 9 -6.21 24.03 -0.07
N LEU A 10 -6.03 24.04 -1.40
CA LEU A 10 -5.95 22.83 -2.23
C LEU A 10 -4.48 22.55 -2.58
N LYS A 11 -4.02 21.34 -2.28
CA LYS A 11 -2.70 20.86 -2.73
C LYS A 11 -2.87 19.93 -3.93
N LYS A 12 -2.18 20.25 -5.03
CA LYS A 12 -2.16 19.40 -6.21
C LYS A 12 -1.42 18.09 -5.89
N ILE A 13 -2.07 16.96 -6.16
CA ILE A 13 -1.48 15.63 -6.02
C ILE A 13 -0.94 15.18 -7.37
N LYS A 14 -1.80 15.22 -8.40
CA LYS A 14 -1.52 14.59 -9.70
C LYS A 14 -2.18 15.36 -10.84
N THR A 15 -1.55 15.34 -12.01
CA THR A 15 -2.19 15.68 -13.28
C THR A 15 -2.54 14.38 -13.99
N LEU A 16 -3.75 14.29 -14.49
CA LEU A 16 -4.26 13.17 -15.27
C LEU A 16 -4.17 13.50 -16.76
N SER A 17 -3.86 12.50 -17.57
CA SER A 17 -3.72 12.56 -19.01
C SER A 17 -4.72 11.64 -19.70
N ASP A 18 -4.73 11.64 -21.03
CA ASP A 18 -5.62 10.79 -21.82
C ASP A 18 -5.39 9.29 -21.49
N GLY A 19 -6.49 8.59 -21.24
CA GLY A 19 -6.50 7.17 -20.84
C GLY A 19 -6.29 6.92 -19.35
N ASP A 20 -6.06 7.93 -18.53
CA ASP A 20 -6.04 7.79 -17.08
C ASP A 20 -7.47 7.63 -16.52
N CYS A 21 -7.58 6.92 -15.40
CA CYS A 21 -8.83 6.87 -14.66
C CYS A 21 -8.66 7.41 -13.24
N PHE A 22 -9.75 7.89 -12.65
CA PHE A 22 -9.79 8.45 -11.31
C PHE A 22 -11.17 8.24 -10.66
N GLY A 23 -11.22 8.38 -9.35
CA GLY A 23 -12.44 8.19 -8.57
C GLY A 23 -12.67 6.72 -8.18
N GLU A 24 -11.74 5.83 -8.51
CA GLU A 24 -11.74 4.41 -8.17
C GLU A 24 -11.78 4.17 -6.65
N MET A 25 -11.11 5.04 -5.87
CA MET A 25 -11.07 4.91 -4.42
C MET A 25 -12.45 4.91 -3.77
N SER A 26 -13.40 5.68 -4.30
CA SER A 26 -14.76 5.75 -3.74
C SER A 26 -15.57 4.49 -4.01
N ILE A 27 -15.17 3.66 -4.96
CA ILE A 27 -15.82 2.37 -5.25
C ILE A 27 -15.50 1.36 -4.15
N PHE A 28 -14.27 1.42 -3.62
CA PHE A 28 -13.75 0.52 -2.59
C PHE A 28 -13.79 1.14 -1.19
N ALA A 29 -14.21 2.40 -1.05
CA ALA A 29 -14.04 3.22 0.15
C ALA A 29 -15.34 3.93 0.57
N ASP A 30 -16.44 3.19 0.73
CA ASP A 30 -17.72 3.70 1.26
C ASP A 30 -18.25 4.99 0.58
N GLY A 31 -17.94 5.18 -0.69
CA GLY A 31 -18.45 6.27 -1.53
C GLY A 31 -17.81 7.65 -1.30
N ALA A 32 -16.98 7.85 -0.28
CA ALA A 32 -16.36 9.14 -0.02
C ALA A 32 -15.26 9.47 -1.03
N ARG A 33 -15.27 10.69 -1.57
CA ARG A 33 -14.20 11.18 -2.47
C ARG A 33 -12.98 11.59 -1.65
N SER A 34 -11.82 11.04 -2.02
CA SER A 34 -10.54 11.31 -1.36
C SER A 34 -9.82 12.54 -1.92
N ALA A 35 -10.26 13.04 -3.08
CA ALA A 35 -9.65 14.17 -3.78
C ALA A 35 -10.69 14.94 -4.60
N THR A 36 -10.38 16.21 -4.88
CA THR A 36 -11.13 17.07 -5.81
C THR A 36 -10.53 16.96 -7.21
N ALA A 37 -11.36 16.72 -8.20
CA ALA A 37 -10.96 16.73 -9.61
C ALA A 37 -11.35 18.06 -10.25
N VAL A 38 -10.38 18.70 -10.92
CA VAL A 38 -10.57 19.96 -11.64
C VAL A 38 -10.07 19.79 -13.08
N ALA A 39 -10.91 20.08 -14.05
CA ALA A 39 -10.52 20.05 -15.46
C ALA A 39 -9.55 21.21 -15.76
N ALA A 40 -8.35 20.89 -16.24
CA ALA A 40 -7.35 21.89 -16.61
C ALA A 40 -7.59 22.47 -18.03
N LYS A 41 -8.33 21.73 -18.87
CA LYS A 41 -8.78 22.11 -20.22
C LYS A 41 -10.12 21.42 -20.50
N THR A 42 -10.72 21.71 -21.62
CA THR A 42 -11.91 20.95 -22.08
C THR A 42 -11.58 19.46 -22.13
N THR A 43 -12.35 18.67 -21.41
CA THR A 43 -12.06 17.25 -21.17
C THR A 43 -13.33 16.43 -21.37
N SER A 44 -13.21 15.32 -22.07
CA SER A 44 -14.24 14.31 -22.22
C SER A 44 -13.83 13.04 -21.50
N GLY A 45 -14.77 12.27 -20.97
CA GLY A 45 -14.49 11.03 -20.28
C GLY A 45 -15.67 10.06 -20.28
N LEU A 46 -15.39 8.81 -19.95
CA LEU A 46 -16.41 7.80 -19.72
C LEU A 46 -16.64 7.64 -18.22
N ILE A 47 -17.91 7.60 -17.82
CA ILE A 47 -18.31 7.34 -16.45
C ILE A 47 -18.59 5.83 -16.33
N VAL A 48 -17.91 5.19 -15.36
CA VAL A 48 -18.18 3.80 -15.00
C VAL A 48 -18.88 3.81 -13.64
N ALA A 49 -20.13 3.32 -13.61
CA ALA A 49 -20.92 3.27 -12.38
C ALA A 49 -20.33 2.25 -11.38
N GLY A 50 -20.38 2.57 -10.08
CA GLY A 50 -19.82 1.71 -9.02
C GLY A 50 -20.46 0.32 -8.97
N GLU A 51 -21.76 0.20 -9.30
CA GLU A 51 -22.49 -1.07 -9.37
C GLU A 51 -21.90 -2.05 -10.39
N ILE A 52 -21.27 -1.52 -11.45
CA ILE A 52 -20.59 -2.37 -12.45
C ILE A 52 -19.45 -3.15 -11.79
N PHE A 53 -18.72 -2.56 -10.84
CA PHE A 53 -17.65 -3.27 -10.13
C PHE A 53 -18.18 -4.38 -9.22
N SER A 54 -19.34 -4.19 -8.60
CA SER A 54 -20.04 -5.25 -7.86
C SER A 54 -20.48 -6.40 -8.77
N LEU A 55 -20.98 -6.07 -9.96
CA LEU A 55 -21.36 -7.07 -10.98
C LEU A 55 -20.13 -7.78 -11.58
N ILE A 56 -19.02 -7.06 -11.77
CA ILE A 56 -17.75 -7.63 -12.24
C ILE A 56 -17.27 -8.76 -11.33
N ARG A 57 -17.40 -8.58 -10.01
CA ARG A 57 -17.09 -9.61 -9.00
C ARG A 57 -17.89 -10.90 -9.24
N LEU A 58 -19.11 -10.80 -9.78
CA LEU A 58 -20.01 -11.92 -10.04
C LEU A 58 -19.79 -12.58 -11.41
N ILE A 59 -19.35 -11.83 -12.43
CA ILE A 59 -19.40 -12.28 -13.84
C ILE A 59 -18.10 -12.96 -14.29
N LYS A 60 -16.97 -12.73 -13.61
CA LYS A 60 -15.65 -13.39 -13.84
C LYS A 60 -15.21 -13.48 -15.32
N ARG A 61 -15.40 -12.42 -16.11
CA ARG A 61 -14.98 -12.41 -17.52
C ARG A 61 -13.54 -11.92 -17.70
N PRO A 62 -12.73 -12.47 -18.63
CA PRO A 62 -11.32 -12.10 -18.84
C PRO A 62 -11.07 -10.60 -19.02
N GLY A 63 -11.95 -9.86 -19.71
CA GLY A 63 -11.84 -8.42 -19.90
C GLY A 63 -11.86 -7.62 -18.59
N TYR A 64 -12.44 -8.16 -17.53
CA TYR A 64 -12.47 -7.50 -16.21
C TYR A 64 -11.14 -7.57 -15.47
N ALA A 65 -10.39 -8.65 -15.64
CA ALA A 65 -9.04 -8.75 -15.08
C ALA A 65 -8.16 -7.59 -15.57
N THR A 66 -8.28 -7.25 -16.86
CA THR A 66 -7.56 -6.14 -17.46
C THR A 66 -7.94 -4.80 -16.83
N VAL A 67 -9.23 -4.55 -16.60
CA VAL A 67 -9.71 -3.33 -15.96
C VAL A 67 -9.24 -3.24 -14.51
N LEU A 68 -9.41 -4.31 -13.73
CA LEU A 68 -8.98 -4.35 -12.33
C LEU A 68 -7.46 -4.21 -12.20
N ARG A 69 -6.69 -4.85 -13.08
CA ARG A 69 -5.22 -4.69 -13.14
C ARG A 69 -4.84 -3.24 -13.39
N LYS A 70 -5.52 -2.56 -14.33
CA LYS A 70 -5.26 -1.14 -14.59
C LYS A 70 -5.61 -0.26 -13.38
N LEU A 71 -6.69 -0.55 -12.68
CA LEU A 71 -7.03 0.13 -11.43
C LEU A 71 -5.99 -0.09 -10.34
N LEU A 72 -5.47 -1.30 -10.19
CA LEU A 72 -4.39 -1.61 -9.25
C LEU A 72 -3.11 -0.83 -9.57
N VAL A 73 -2.71 -0.79 -10.84
CA VAL A 73 -1.54 -0.01 -11.27
C VAL A 73 -1.73 1.47 -10.97
N ASN A 74 -2.91 2.02 -11.27
CA ASN A 74 -3.23 3.42 -10.98
C ASN A 74 -3.24 3.70 -9.46
N ALA A 75 -3.82 2.81 -8.66
CA ALA A 75 -3.81 2.93 -7.20
C ALA A 75 -2.39 2.86 -6.63
N ALA A 76 -1.56 1.94 -7.13
CA ALA A 76 -0.15 1.82 -6.73
C ALA A 76 0.64 3.08 -7.05
N ASN A 77 0.48 3.63 -8.26
CA ASN A 77 1.13 4.88 -8.67
C ASN A 77 0.67 6.06 -7.81
N SER A 78 -0.63 6.17 -7.55
CA SER A 78 -1.18 7.24 -6.71
C SER A 78 -0.68 7.15 -5.27
N LEU A 79 -0.60 5.95 -4.69
CA LEU A 79 -0.05 5.74 -3.36
C LEU A 79 1.44 6.12 -3.29
N ARG A 80 2.21 5.76 -4.32
CA ARG A 80 3.63 6.15 -4.43
C ARG A 80 3.79 7.67 -4.46
N GLU A 81 3.02 8.38 -5.29
CA GLU A 81 3.03 9.84 -5.37
C GLU A 81 2.67 10.48 -4.02
N MET A 82 1.61 9.98 -3.35
CA MET A 82 1.20 10.47 -2.03
C MET A 82 2.28 10.21 -0.96
N THR A 83 2.96 9.07 -1.02
CA THR A 83 4.04 8.73 -0.09
C THR A 83 5.25 9.65 -0.29
N ASN A 84 5.60 9.96 -1.55
CA ASN A 84 6.66 10.92 -1.86
C ASN A 84 6.31 12.33 -1.33
N LEU A 85 5.09 12.80 -1.57
CA LEU A 85 4.62 14.10 -1.03
C LEU A 85 4.66 14.15 0.51
N LEU A 86 4.37 13.03 1.18
CA LEU A 86 4.46 12.93 2.63
C LEU A 86 5.93 13.00 3.11
N SER A 87 6.84 12.35 2.39
CA SER A 87 8.28 12.43 2.67
C SER A 87 8.82 13.84 2.52
N ASP A 88 8.46 14.54 1.44
CA ASP A 88 8.85 15.94 1.20
C ASP A 88 8.31 16.88 2.28
N SER A 89 7.05 16.69 2.69
CA SER A 89 6.42 17.48 3.77
C SER A 89 7.10 17.26 5.11
N LYS A 90 7.52 16.03 5.42
CA LYS A 90 8.30 15.72 6.63
C LYS A 90 9.71 16.31 6.58
N SER A 91 10.33 16.35 5.40
CA SER A 91 11.65 16.97 5.22
C SER A 91 11.64 18.46 5.59
N SER A 92 10.60 19.19 5.18
CA SER A 92 10.45 20.60 5.52
C SER A 92 10.20 20.83 7.03
N LEU A 93 9.41 19.96 7.67
CA LEU A 93 9.16 19.99 9.11
C LEU A 93 10.43 19.66 9.92
N LEU A 94 11.22 18.67 9.50
CA LEU A 94 12.46 18.28 10.16
C LEU A 94 13.54 19.37 10.07
N GLN A 95 13.58 20.18 9.02
CA GLN A 95 14.44 21.35 8.94
C GLN A 95 14.09 22.39 10.03
N THR A 96 12.80 22.54 10.33
CA THR A 96 12.31 23.47 11.36
C THR A 96 12.54 22.92 12.79
N ILE A 97 12.44 21.59 12.99
CA ILE A 97 12.59 20.92 14.30
C ILE A 97 14.08 20.75 14.70
N LYS A 98 15.03 20.73 13.76
CA LYS A 98 16.47 20.66 14.07
C LYS A 98 16.99 21.82 14.93
N GLN A 99 16.18 22.82 15.23
CA GLN A 99 16.48 23.92 16.15
C GLN A 99 16.00 23.70 17.59
N MET A 100 15.38 22.54 17.91
CA MET A 100 14.96 22.21 19.28
C MET A 100 15.74 21.01 19.84
N PRO A 101 16.06 20.98 21.15
CA PRO A 101 16.73 19.85 21.78
C PRO A 101 15.81 18.59 21.72
N THR A 102 16.35 17.48 21.28
CA THR A 102 15.63 16.19 21.25
C THR A 102 15.78 15.50 22.59
N ASP A 103 14.68 15.42 23.35
CA ASP A 103 14.54 14.39 24.36
C ASP A 103 14.24 13.05 23.67
N SER A 104 15.07 12.06 23.97
CA SER A 104 14.97 10.69 23.45
C SER A 104 13.70 10.03 23.98
N VAL A 105 12.79 9.69 23.07
CA VAL A 105 11.67 8.79 23.38
C VAL A 105 12.21 7.35 23.35
N GLU A 106 12.32 6.75 24.52
CA GLU A 106 12.66 5.36 24.70
C GLU A 106 11.59 4.45 24.06
N ASP A 107 12.06 3.43 23.34
CA ASP A 107 11.27 2.33 22.81
C ASP A 107 10.57 1.61 23.98
N SER A 108 9.27 1.83 24.16
CA SER A 108 8.48 1.02 25.08
C SER A 108 8.30 -0.38 24.46
N ASP A 109 8.93 -1.35 25.10
CA ASP A 109 8.79 -2.78 24.82
C ASP A 109 7.30 -3.19 24.74
N ILE A 110 6.85 -3.51 23.54
CA ILE A 110 5.62 -4.27 23.38
C ILE A 110 5.99 -5.75 23.55
N ASP A 111 6.05 -6.18 24.81
CA ASP A 111 6.14 -7.59 25.18
C ASP A 111 4.77 -8.26 24.92
N GLY A 112 4.57 -8.71 23.72
CA GLY A 112 3.42 -9.48 23.28
C GLY A 112 3.86 -10.85 22.80
N ARG A 113 4.17 -11.77 23.76
CA ARG A 113 4.41 -13.18 23.48
C ARG A 113 3.31 -13.76 22.60
N ARG A 114 3.60 -14.07 21.35
CA ARG A 114 2.98 -15.16 20.61
C ARG A 114 4.06 -16.13 20.16
N LYS A 115 4.24 -17.19 20.96
CA LYS A 115 4.71 -18.46 20.46
C LYS A 115 3.63 -18.98 19.56
N SER A 116 3.87 -19.03 18.26
CA SER A 116 3.25 -20.05 17.43
C SER A 116 4.08 -20.19 16.15
N SER A 117 4.64 -21.36 15.96
CA SER A 117 4.83 -21.92 14.63
C SER A 117 3.42 -22.10 14.06
N GLU A 118 2.76 -21.01 13.64
CA GLU A 118 1.47 -21.13 12.98
C GLU A 118 1.73 -21.87 11.67
N GLU A 119 1.17 -23.06 11.61
CA GLU A 119 1.21 -23.89 10.42
C GLU A 119 0.50 -23.11 9.30
N ILE A 120 1.15 -23.03 8.14
CA ILE A 120 0.57 -22.40 6.94
C ILE A 120 -0.44 -23.37 6.36
N SER A 121 -1.65 -23.34 6.93
CA SER A 121 -2.80 -24.10 6.42
C SER A 121 -3.84 -23.15 5.85
N PRO A 122 -4.66 -23.57 4.90
CA PRO A 122 -5.75 -22.77 4.35
C PRO A 122 -6.66 -22.21 5.45
N GLU A 123 -6.99 -23.02 6.47
CA GLU A 123 -7.87 -22.66 7.57
C GLU A 123 -7.26 -21.52 8.45
N ASN A 124 -5.95 -21.57 8.67
CA ASN A 124 -5.27 -20.51 9.42
C ASN A 124 -5.13 -19.23 8.60
N MET A 125 -4.84 -19.37 7.31
CA MET A 125 -4.73 -18.21 6.41
C MET A 125 -6.08 -17.54 6.18
N GLN A 126 -7.19 -18.28 6.16
CA GLN A 126 -8.54 -17.72 5.98
C GLN A 126 -8.94 -16.76 7.11
N LYS A 127 -8.29 -16.83 8.29
CA LYS A 127 -8.50 -15.86 9.37
C LYS A 127 -7.99 -14.45 9.03
N PHE A 128 -7.07 -14.32 8.09
CA PHE A 128 -6.59 -13.03 7.64
C PHE A 128 -7.61 -12.34 6.74
N HIS A 129 -7.80 -11.04 6.93
CA HIS A 129 -8.74 -10.24 6.17
C HIS A 129 -8.54 -10.38 4.65
N LEU A 130 -7.29 -10.51 4.22
CA LEU A 130 -6.91 -10.69 2.81
C LEU A 130 -7.54 -11.94 2.18
N PHE A 131 -7.76 -13.01 2.96
CA PHE A 131 -8.17 -14.31 2.48
C PHE A 131 -9.56 -14.75 2.94
N LYS A 132 -10.25 -13.93 3.74
CA LYS A 132 -11.52 -14.28 4.40
C LYS A 132 -12.63 -14.72 3.45
N ASP A 133 -12.63 -14.18 2.24
CA ASP A 133 -13.67 -14.45 1.22
C ASP A 133 -13.30 -15.58 0.25
N LEU A 134 -12.09 -16.17 0.39
CA LEU A 134 -11.68 -17.31 -0.41
C LEU A 134 -12.24 -18.63 0.15
N GLN A 135 -12.63 -19.53 -0.75
CA GLN A 135 -12.93 -20.90 -0.36
C GLN A 135 -11.63 -21.64 0.00
N ILE A 136 -11.71 -22.62 0.89
CA ILE A 136 -10.53 -23.39 1.34
C ILE A 136 -9.76 -24.00 0.17
N ASN A 137 -10.42 -24.56 -0.82
CA ASN A 137 -9.79 -25.16 -2.00
C ASN A 137 -9.06 -24.11 -2.86
N ASP A 138 -9.68 -22.94 -3.06
CA ASP A 138 -9.07 -21.83 -3.80
C ASP A 138 -7.81 -21.34 -3.06
N LEU A 139 -7.91 -21.21 -1.75
CA LEU A 139 -6.80 -20.80 -0.90
C LEU A 139 -5.66 -21.82 -0.90
N GLN A 140 -5.97 -23.12 -0.86
CA GLN A 140 -4.97 -24.19 -0.96
C GLN A 140 -4.22 -24.12 -2.30
N THR A 141 -4.95 -23.93 -3.41
CA THR A 141 -4.37 -23.77 -4.74
C THR A 141 -3.44 -22.55 -4.78
N MET A 142 -3.87 -21.43 -4.22
CA MET A 142 -3.07 -20.20 -4.16
C MET A 142 -1.82 -20.38 -3.31
N LEU A 143 -1.94 -20.96 -2.12
CA LEU A 143 -0.81 -21.22 -1.21
C LEU A 143 0.23 -22.14 -1.84
N SER A 144 -0.17 -23.10 -2.66
CA SER A 144 0.76 -23.99 -3.38
C SER A 144 1.67 -23.27 -4.38
N ARG A 145 1.31 -22.04 -4.76
CA ARG A 145 2.08 -21.18 -5.68
C ARG A 145 2.92 -20.14 -4.94
N MET A 146 2.88 -20.13 -3.61
CA MET A 146 3.64 -19.23 -2.75
C MET A 146 4.83 -19.95 -2.13
N SER A 147 5.91 -19.20 -1.94
CA SER A 147 7.08 -19.69 -1.21
C SER A 147 7.03 -19.20 0.23
N VAL A 148 7.52 -20.02 1.15
CA VAL A 148 7.65 -19.63 2.56
C VAL A 148 9.05 -19.07 2.78
N ILE A 149 9.13 -17.91 3.44
CA ILE A 149 10.40 -17.30 3.84
C ILE A 149 10.39 -17.10 5.35
N ASP A 150 11.46 -17.57 6.00
CA ASP A 150 11.71 -17.33 7.41
C ASP A 150 12.83 -16.29 7.55
N LEU A 151 12.58 -15.21 8.27
CA LEU A 151 13.53 -14.14 8.55
C LEU A 151 13.82 -14.09 10.05
N LYS A 152 15.09 -13.89 10.39
CA LYS A 152 15.48 -13.58 11.75
C LYS A 152 15.25 -12.09 12.05
N LYS A 153 15.06 -11.76 13.32
CA LYS A 153 14.99 -10.37 13.78
C LYS A 153 16.15 -9.53 13.21
N ARG A 154 15.84 -8.37 12.63
CA ARG A 154 16.76 -7.43 11.96
C ARG A 154 17.30 -7.90 10.61
N GLU A 155 16.83 -9.01 10.09
CA GLU A 155 17.23 -9.48 8.75
C GLU A 155 16.57 -8.61 7.68
N LEU A 156 17.37 -8.20 6.69
CA LEU A 156 16.93 -7.41 5.55
C LEU A 156 16.31 -8.33 4.49
N LEU A 157 15.06 -8.06 4.12
CA LEU A 157 14.38 -8.79 3.05
C LEU A 157 14.69 -8.20 1.66
N PHE A 158 14.57 -6.88 1.53
CA PHE A 158 14.94 -6.14 0.31
C PHE A 158 15.28 -4.69 0.64
N SER A 159 16.09 -4.08 -0.23
CA SER A 159 16.50 -2.68 -0.12
C SER A 159 15.67 -1.75 -1.02
N GLU A 160 15.49 -0.51 -0.58
CA GLU A 160 14.99 0.57 -1.41
C GLU A 160 15.82 0.69 -2.71
N GLY A 161 15.14 0.94 -3.83
CA GLY A 161 15.77 1.08 -5.14
C GLY A 161 16.10 -0.21 -5.87
N THR A 162 15.92 -1.39 -5.24
CA THR A 162 16.06 -2.68 -5.92
C THR A 162 14.84 -3.02 -6.76
N GLU A 163 14.98 -3.94 -7.71
CA GLU A 163 13.86 -4.46 -8.50
C GLU A 163 12.88 -5.23 -7.60
N GLY A 164 11.58 -5.17 -7.93
CA GLY A 164 10.53 -5.81 -7.14
C GLY A 164 9.56 -6.61 -8.01
N ASP A 165 9.76 -7.92 -8.10
CA ASP A 165 8.93 -8.86 -8.84
C ASP A 165 8.06 -9.76 -7.96
N CYS A 166 8.15 -9.58 -6.65
CA CYS A 166 7.35 -10.31 -5.66
C CYS A 166 6.62 -9.34 -4.72
N CYS A 167 5.50 -9.80 -4.16
CA CYS A 167 4.89 -9.25 -2.96
C CYS A 167 4.90 -10.29 -1.84
N TYR A 168 4.68 -9.84 -0.63
CA TYR A 168 4.81 -10.66 0.58
C TYR A 168 3.60 -10.46 1.47
N ILE A 169 3.27 -11.50 2.23
CA ILE A 169 2.23 -11.47 3.25
C ILE A 169 2.85 -11.95 4.56
N VAL A 170 2.69 -11.18 5.63
CA VAL A 170 3.18 -11.59 6.95
C VAL A 170 2.28 -12.68 7.51
N VAL A 171 2.84 -13.84 7.80
CA VAL A 171 2.13 -14.96 8.47
C VAL A 171 2.26 -14.83 9.98
N SER A 172 3.48 -14.64 10.47
CA SER A 172 3.77 -14.40 11.89
C SER A 172 4.96 -13.46 12.03
N GLY A 173 5.10 -12.84 13.20
CA GLY A 173 6.09 -11.80 13.40
C GLY A 173 5.65 -10.47 12.81
N ALA A 174 6.59 -9.63 12.40
CA ALA A 174 6.31 -8.32 11.84
C ALA A 174 7.46 -7.79 10.96
N VAL A 175 7.12 -6.97 9.99
CA VAL A 175 8.10 -6.30 9.10
C VAL A 175 8.04 -4.80 9.29
N GLN A 176 9.20 -4.17 9.38
CA GLN A 176 9.37 -2.73 9.42
C GLN A 176 9.75 -2.23 8.02
N ILE A 177 9.00 -1.28 7.52
CA ILE A 177 9.27 -0.57 6.27
C ILE A 177 10.03 0.71 6.58
N ILE A 178 11.19 0.88 5.96
CA ILE A 178 12.11 2.00 6.17
C ILE A 178 12.32 2.69 4.83
N GLY A 179 11.93 3.95 4.75
CA GLY A 179 12.16 4.79 3.58
C GLY A 179 13.26 5.82 3.83
N THR A 180 13.93 6.22 2.77
CA THR A 180 14.94 7.28 2.81
C THR A 180 14.27 8.64 2.62
N VAL A 181 14.46 9.53 3.59
CA VAL A 181 14.07 10.94 3.47
C VAL A 181 15.34 11.76 3.24
N ARG A 182 15.37 12.52 2.14
CA ARG A 182 16.48 13.41 1.81
C ARG A 182 16.18 14.82 2.28
N VAL A 183 17.09 15.42 3.05
CA VAL A 183 17.03 16.80 3.50
C VAL A 183 18.32 17.49 3.06
N GLY A 184 18.27 18.21 1.94
CA GLY A 184 19.47 18.72 1.26
C GLY A 184 20.38 17.56 0.81
N GLU A 185 21.68 17.60 1.17
CA GLU A 185 22.64 16.53 0.86
C GLU A 185 22.59 15.35 1.85
N ASN A 186 21.86 15.48 2.95
CA ASN A 186 21.77 14.44 3.97
C ASN A 186 20.60 13.48 3.68
N ALA A 187 20.88 12.19 3.74
CA ALA A 187 19.87 11.14 3.70
C ALA A 187 19.64 10.58 5.11
N THR A 188 18.40 10.53 5.54
CA THR A 188 18.01 9.92 6.81
C THR A 188 17.02 8.79 6.56
N HIS A 189 17.17 7.69 7.29
CA HIS A 189 16.27 6.56 7.20
C HIS A 189 15.14 6.72 8.24
N ASN A 190 13.90 6.76 7.78
CA ASN A 190 12.74 6.88 8.64
C ASN A 190 11.84 5.66 8.56
N LYS A 191 11.31 5.26 9.70
CA LYS A 191 10.26 4.24 9.78
C LYS A 191 9.01 4.77 9.07
N VAL A 192 8.60 4.10 7.99
CA VAL A 192 7.43 4.48 7.19
C VAL A 192 6.20 3.75 7.69
N ALA A 193 6.32 2.44 7.91
CA ALA A 193 5.24 1.58 8.35
C ALA A 193 5.74 0.37 9.13
N PHE A 194 4.82 -0.20 9.92
CA PHE A 194 4.95 -1.49 10.59
C PHE A 194 3.88 -2.41 10.03
N ILE A 195 4.27 -3.58 9.53
CA ILE A 195 3.38 -4.52 8.85
C ILE A 195 3.17 -5.74 9.75
N PRO A 196 1.98 -5.87 10.36
CA PRO A 196 1.63 -6.99 11.22
C PRO A 196 1.18 -8.21 10.40
N PRO A 197 0.92 -9.37 11.05
CA PRO A 197 0.37 -10.55 10.40
C PRO A 197 -0.93 -10.29 9.63
N GLY A 198 -1.09 -10.98 8.51
CA GLY A 198 -2.25 -10.87 7.62
C GLY A 198 -2.20 -9.70 6.65
N ARG A 199 -1.18 -8.85 6.69
CA ARG A 199 -1.06 -7.69 5.80
C ARG A 199 -0.07 -7.96 4.67
N PRO A 200 -0.42 -7.60 3.42
CA PRO A 200 0.50 -7.64 2.28
C PRO A 200 1.43 -6.42 2.28
N PHE A 201 2.61 -6.57 1.69
CA PHE A 201 3.55 -5.48 1.44
C PHE A 201 4.45 -5.77 0.25
N GLY A 202 5.18 -4.76 -0.24
CA GLY A 202 6.00 -4.87 -1.43
C GLY A 202 5.20 -4.88 -2.75
N HIS A 203 3.88 -4.70 -2.67
CA HIS A 203 2.97 -4.78 -3.80
C HIS A 203 3.03 -3.57 -4.74
N LEU A 204 3.58 -2.41 -4.35
CA LEU A 204 3.71 -1.25 -5.25
C LEU A 204 4.57 -1.60 -6.47
N SER A 205 5.81 -2.01 -6.25
CA SER A 205 6.72 -2.42 -7.33
C SER A 205 6.26 -3.67 -8.08
N PHE A 206 5.47 -4.52 -7.40
CA PHE A 206 4.85 -5.69 -8.00
C PHE A 206 3.83 -5.32 -9.08
N PHE A 207 3.06 -4.23 -8.91
CA PHE A 207 2.04 -3.79 -9.87
C PHE A 207 2.55 -2.78 -10.89
N ASP A 208 3.33 -1.78 -10.47
CA ASP A 208 3.77 -0.69 -11.34
C ASP A 208 5.10 -0.95 -12.04
N HIS A 209 5.71 -2.12 -11.83
CA HIS A 209 7.02 -2.51 -12.37
C HIS A 209 8.16 -1.53 -12.03
N SER A 210 7.99 -0.72 -11.02
CA SER A 210 9.02 0.20 -10.55
C SER A 210 9.91 -0.44 -9.50
N LYS A 211 10.96 0.25 -9.12
CA LYS A 211 11.85 -0.16 -8.03
C LYS A 211 11.15 -0.09 -6.68
N ARG A 212 11.66 -0.85 -5.70
CA ARG A 212 11.20 -0.81 -4.30
C ARG A 212 11.26 0.62 -3.77
N SER A 213 10.14 1.13 -3.26
CA SER A 213 10.01 2.49 -2.71
C SER A 213 10.57 2.65 -1.30
N ALA A 214 10.92 1.55 -0.65
CA ALA A 214 11.46 1.51 0.71
C ALA A 214 12.16 0.17 0.94
N SER A 215 12.97 0.08 2.00
CA SER A 215 13.56 -1.17 2.48
C SER A 215 12.61 -1.89 3.43
N ALA A 216 12.68 -3.22 3.49
CA ALA A 216 11.91 -4.06 4.41
C ALA A 216 12.84 -4.88 5.29
N ILE A 217 12.67 -4.76 6.61
CA ILE A 217 13.49 -5.43 7.63
C ILE A 217 12.58 -6.16 8.60
N ALA A 218 12.92 -7.38 8.99
CA ALA A 218 12.19 -8.12 10.00
C ALA A 218 12.32 -7.43 11.37
N ALA A 219 11.20 -7.00 11.96
CA ALA A 219 11.19 -6.36 13.28
C ALA A 219 11.43 -7.39 14.41
N GLU A 220 11.01 -8.62 14.16
CA GLU A 220 11.20 -9.80 15.01
C GLU A 220 11.39 -11.04 14.13
N ASN A 221 11.50 -12.25 14.70
CA ASN A 221 11.51 -13.46 13.88
C ASN A 221 10.19 -13.56 13.13
N THR A 222 10.26 -13.55 11.80
CA THR A 222 9.11 -13.34 10.94
C THR A 222 8.99 -14.44 9.89
N LYS A 223 7.79 -14.95 9.72
CA LYS A 223 7.44 -15.88 8.64
C LYS A 223 6.60 -15.17 7.61
N LEU A 224 6.96 -15.28 6.34
CA LEU A 224 6.32 -14.64 5.20
C LEU A 224 5.85 -15.69 4.19
N LEU A 225 4.78 -15.35 3.48
CA LEU A 225 4.47 -15.91 2.18
C LEU A 225 4.96 -14.95 1.10
N GLU A 226 5.78 -15.45 0.19
CA GLU A 226 6.22 -14.76 -1.01
C GLU A 226 5.34 -15.17 -2.19
N PHE A 227 4.87 -14.19 -2.93
CA PHE A 227 4.11 -14.41 -4.16
C PHE A 227 4.77 -13.71 -5.34
N LYS A 228 5.17 -14.48 -6.36
CA LYS A 228 5.85 -13.96 -7.54
C LYS A 228 4.86 -13.35 -8.52
N ARG A 229 5.24 -12.25 -9.17
CA ARG A 229 4.43 -11.59 -10.21
C ARG A 229 4.05 -12.55 -11.34
N ALA A 230 4.98 -13.40 -11.79
CA ALA A 230 4.71 -14.34 -12.86
C ALA A 230 3.57 -15.33 -12.53
N ASP A 231 3.49 -15.79 -11.28
CA ASP A 231 2.42 -16.68 -10.83
C ASP A 231 1.10 -15.95 -10.69
N PHE A 232 1.12 -14.70 -10.23
CA PHE A 232 -0.05 -13.82 -10.19
C PHE A 232 -0.60 -13.58 -11.61
N GLU A 233 0.25 -13.20 -12.55
CA GLU A 233 -0.15 -12.96 -13.94
C GLU A 233 -0.72 -14.22 -14.59
N ARG A 234 -0.17 -15.39 -14.28
CA ARG A 234 -0.71 -16.66 -14.73
C ARG A 234 -2.12 -16.89 -14.21
N LEU A 235 -2.36 -16.74 -12.91
CA LEU A 235 -3.69 -16.87 -12.30
C LEU A 235 -4.71 -15.93 -12.94
N ILE A 236 -4.32 -14.68 -13.20
CA ILE A 236 -5.19 -13.70 -13.85
C ILE A 236 -5.49 -14.07 -15.29
N ASN A 237 -4.48 -14.51 -16.05
CA ASN A 237 -4.64 -14.87 -17.47
C ASN A 237 -5.45 -16.18 -17.63
N GLU A 238 -5.33 -17.12 -16.71
CA GLU A 238 -6.14 -18.34 -16.64
C GLU A 238 -7.61 -18.03 -16.30
N GLY A 239 -7.92 -16.81 -15.84
CA GLY A 239 -9.26 -16.41 -15.41
C GLY A 239 -9.71 -17.16 -14.15
N SER A 240 -8.74 -17.55 -13.32
CA SER A 240 -9.02 -18.33 -12.12
C SER A 240 -9.77 -17.50 -11.07
N ASN A 241 -10.61 -18.15 -10.29
CA ASN A 241 -11.35 -17.51 -9.22
C ASN A 241 -10.42 -16.91 -8.18
N GLU A 242 -9.36 -17.64 -7.82
CA GLU A 242 -8.35 -17.28 -6.86
C GLU A 242 -7.60 -16.01 -7.29
N GLY A 243 -7.26 -15.93 -8.59
CA GLY A 243 -6.60 -14.75 -9.15
C GLY A 243 -7.48 -13.50 -9.04
N PHE A 244 -8.76 -13.62 -9.35
CA PHE A 244 -9.71 -12.51 -9.21
C PHE A 244 -9.88 -12.06 -7.75
N LEU A 245 -10.06 -13.00 -6.82
CA LEU A 245 -10.26 -12.69 -5.42
C LEU A 245 -9.00 -12.07 -4.80
N LEU A 246 -7.83 -12.58 -5.16
CA LEU A 246 -6.56 -11.99 -4.74
C LEU A 246 -6.38 -10.57 -5.30
N LEU A 247 -6.72 -10.36 -6.58
CA LEU A 247 -6.69 -9.05 -7.22
C LEU A 247 -7.54 -8.02 -6.45
N TYR A 248 -8.77 -8.42 -6.07
CA TYR A 248 -9.65 -7.59 -5.25
C TYR A 248 -9.08 -7.31 -3.87
N ALA A 249 -8.59 -8.34 -3.18
CA ALA A 249 -8.05 -8.20 -1.84
C ALA A 249 -6.82 -7.27 -1.81
N LEU A 250 -5.94 -7.36 -2.81
CA LEU A 250 -4.79 -6.46 -2.94
C LEU A 250 -5.20 -5.02 -3.29
N LEU A 251 -6.26 -4.85 -4.10
CA LEU A 251 -6.80 -3.53 -4.40
C LEU A 251 -7.43 -2.88 -3.18
N ASP A 252 -8.18 -3.65 -2.38
CA ASP A 252 -8.76 -3.18 -1.12
C ASP A 252 -7.67 -2.73 -0.14
N ASP A 253 -6.59 -3.51 0.01
CA ASP A 253 -5.44 -3.14 0.83
C ASP A 253 -4.74 -1.86 0.35
N LEU A 254 -4.55 -1.70 -0.96
CA LEU A 254 -3.99 -0.47 -1.53
C LEU A 254 -4.87 0.75 -1.25
N VAL A 255 -6.18 0.61 -1.39
CA VAL A 255 -7.13 1.70 -1.11
C VAL A 255 -7.07 2.10 0.37
N GLU A 256 -7.01 1.15 1.29
CA GLU A 256 -6.86 1.43 2.72
C GLU A 256 -5.51 2.12 3.03
N ALA A 257 -4.43 1.69 2.38
CA ALA A 257 -3.13 2.35 2.49
C ALA A 257 -3.18 3.80 1.96
N MET A 258 -3.88 4.03 0.85
CA MET A 258 -4.09 5.37 0.29
C MET A 258 -4.90 6.27 1.23
N LYS A 259 -5.99 5.77 1.83
CA LYS A 259 -6.78 6.50 2.83
C LYS A 259 -5.93 6.91 4.03
N SER A 260 -5.14 5.95 4.55
CA SER A 260 -4.24 6.21 5.67
C SER A 260 -3.19 7.26 5.33
N THR A 261 -2.55 7.15 4.16
CA THR A 261 -1.54 8.10 3.69
C THR A 261 -2.14 9.48 3.46
N ASN A 262 -3.36 9.57 2.89
CA ASN A 262 -4.06 10.83 2.68
C ASN A 262 -4.34 11.55 4.00
N ARG A 263 -4.84 10.83 5.03
CA ARG A 263 -5.04 11.40 6.38
C ARG A 263 -3.73 11.94 6.97
N ARG A 264 -2.65 11.19 6.84
CA ARG A 264 -1.31 11.61 7.30
C ARG A 264 -0.82 12.85 6.56
N LEU A 265 -1.07 12.93 5.25
CA LEU A 265 -0.71 14.09 4.43
C LEU A 265 -1.49 15.34 4.87
N GLN A 266 -2.80 15.22 5.06
CA GLN A 266 -3.65 16.29 5.56
C GLN A 266 -3.17 16.78 6.93
N PHE A 267 -2.82 15.87 7.84
CA PHE A 267 -2.30 16.22 9.16
C PHE A 267 -0.93 16.91 9.08
N ALA A 268 0.02 16.38 8.31
CA ALA A 268 1.36 16.93 8.16
C ALA A 268 1.36 18.34 7.54
N THR A 269 0.37 18.65 6.70
CA THR A 269 0.25 19.95 6.04
C THR A 269 -0.57 20.96 6.86
N SER A 270 -1.19 20.54 7.98
CA SER A 270 -2.02 21.39 8.84
C SER A 270 -1.22 22.17 9.88
N GLN A 271 0.07 21.90 10.06
CA GLN A 271 0.90 22.46 11.14
C GLN A 271 1.94 23.55 10.78
N PRO A 272 1.74 24.47 9.82
CA PRO A 272 2.74 25.49 9.55
C PRO A 272 2.63 26.77 10.36
N SER A 273 1.64 26.97 11.23
CA SER A 273 1.37 28.33 11.75
C SER A 273 1.45 28.52 13.25
N MET A 274 1.82 27.52 14.05
CA MET A 274 1.93 27.68 15.51
C MET A 274 3.34 28.05 16.02
N ILE A 275 4.38 28.05 15.18
CA ILE A 275 5.77 28.28 15.66
C ILE A 275 6.29 29.69 15.33
N LEU A 276 5.51 30.53 14.65
CA LEU A 276 5.95 31.90 14.31
C LEU A 276 5.28 33.03 15.15
N LYS A 277 4.70 32.71 16.29
CA LYS A 277 4.20 33.71 17.26
C LYS A 277 4.65 33.38 18.67
N SER A 278 5.94 33.54 18.91
CA SER A 278 6.50 33.79 20.24
C SER A 278 7.83 34.49 20.10
#